data_d9899cc57ab2a3f20ea70cd6a664b438
#
_entry.id   d9899cc57ab2a3f20ea70cd6a664b438
#
_cell.length_a   1.000
_cell.length_b   1.000
_cell.length_c   1.000
_cell.angle_alpha   90.00
_cell.angle_beta   90.00
_cell.angle_gamma   90.00
#
_symmetry.space_group_name_H-M   'P 1'
#
loop_
_entity.id
_entity.type
_entity.pdbx_description
1 polymer ?
#
loop_
_entity_poly.entity_id
_entity_poly.type
_entity_poly.pdbx_seq_one_letter_code
_entity_poly.pdbx_strand_id
1 'polypeptide(L)'
;SNNEIAIGQKLAEKKGISEKIKFQLGDFFESNDNCPETYDLVFWDNSLHHMLDTREAIKISKEILKEKGYFFCNDYVGKNRFQWLDSELALINGIRLNLPEELFVVEGMRKIDRFVGKPSLENMIRDDPSEAADSENIIPGIYETFGSPVIINTGGVIYHTCLNDILQNIPERSEMLEYLLNIDDEITDHGYTQYAFILAQK
;
A
#
# COMPACT_ATOMS: atom_id res chain seq x y z
N SER A 1 1.63 16.38 3.36
CA SER A 1 1.54 17.80 2.96
C SER A 1 0.86 18.65 4.03
N ASN A 2 0.96 19.99 3.96
CA ASN A 2 0.26 20.91 4.87
C ASN A 2 -1.26 20.70 4.84
N ASN A 3 -1.83 20.36 3.69
CA ASN A 3 -3.27 20.13 3.53
C ASN A 3 -3.71 18.86 4.27
N GLU A 4 -2.97 17.79 4.20
CA GLU A 4 -3.26 16.53 4.90
C GLU A 4 -3.18 16.71 6.42
N ILE A 5 -2.17 17.42 6.90
CA ILE A 5 -2.07 17.76 8.33
C ILE A 5 -3.30 18.56 8.78
N ALA A 6 -3.71 19.58 8.02
CA ALA A 6 -4.88 20.38 8.36
C ALA A 6 -6.17 19.55 8.37
N ILE A 7 -6.32 18.59 7.46
CA ILE A 7 -7.46 17.66 7.45
C ILE A 7 -7.40 16.74 8.68
N GLY A 8 -6.24 16.17 8.98
CA GLY A 8 -6.01 15.33 10.15
C GLY A 8 -6.32 16.06 11.47
N GLN A 9 -5.87 17.31 11.62
CA GLN A 9 -6.15 18.14 12.78
C GLN A 9 -7.65 18.35 12.97
N LYS A 10 -8.38 18.75 11.91
CA LYS A 10 -9.84 18.92 11.97
C LYS A 10 -10.57 17.62 12.34
N LEU A 11 -10.09 16.49 11.84
CA LEU A 11 -10.67 15.19 12.18
C LEU A 11 -10.41 14.83 13.65
N ALA A 12 -9.21 15.09 14.17
CA ALA A 12 -8.85 14.87 15.57
C ALA A 12 -9.71 15.74 16.50
N GLU A 13 -9.93 17.02 16.15
CA GLU A 13 -10.83 17.93 16.87
C GLU A 13 -12.26 17.38 16.89
N LYS A 14 -12.80 17.01 15.74
CA LYS A 14 -14.14 16.43 15.62
C LYS A 14 -14.31 15.17 16.47
N LYS A 15 -13.24 14.38 16.63
CA LYS A 15 -13.23 13.16 17.44
C LYS A 15 -12.86 13.40 18.93
N GLY A 16 -12.53 14.61 19.32
CA GLY A 16 -12.14 14.94 20.70
C GLY A 16 -10.82 14.30 21.15
N ILE A 17 -9.88 14.09 20.23
CA ILE A 17 -8.59 13.44 20.50
C ILE A 17 -7.38 14.32 20.15
N SER A 18 -7.56 15.61 19.89
CA SER A 18 -6.49 16.53 19.48
C SER A 18 -5.32 16.55 20.47
N GLU A 19 -5.63 16.54 21.78
CA GLU A 19 -4.61 16.53 22.83
C GLU A 19 -3.75 15.24 22.87
N LYS A 20 -4.17 14.21 22.16
CA LYS A 20 -3.48 12.90 22.09
C LYS A 20 -2.65 12.72 20.84
N ILE A 21 -2.72 13.65 19.88
CA ILE A 21 -2.08 13.53 18.57
C ILE A 21 -1.20 14.75 18.34
N LYS A 22 0.07 14.49 18.00
CA LYS A 22 1.00 15.50 17.48
C LYS A 22 1.15 15.27 15.99
N PHE A 23 0.75 16.23 15.17
CA PHE A 23 1.02 16.23 13.74
C PHE A 23 2.34 16.94 13.46
N GLN A 24 3.16 16.36 12.60
CA GLN A 24 4.44 16.91 12.23
C GLN A 24 4.61 16.89 10.70
N LEU A 25 5.04 18.01 10.15
CA LEU A 25 5.48 18.12 8.77
C LEU A 25 7.00 18.00 8.73
N GLY A 26 7.52 17.13 7.86
CA GLY A 26 8.96 16.98 7.70
C GLY A 26 9.30 15.78 6.82
N ASP A 27 10.57 15.63 6.55
CA ASP A 27 11.14 14.43 5.98
C ASP A 27 11.40 13.42 7.11
N PHE A 28 10.99 12.17 6.91
CA PHE A 28 11.19 11.13 7.91
C PHE A 28 12.69 10.88 8.19
N PHE A 29 13.53 10.93 7.16
CA PHE A 29 14.98 10.69 7.31
C PHE A 29 15.70 11.81 8.06
N GLU A 30 15.17 13.04 8.03
CA GLU A 30 15.75 14.22 8.66
C GLU A 30 15.06 14.61 9.97
N SER A 31 14.12 13.80 10.45
CA SER A 31 13.31 14.14 11.61
C SER A 31 14.11 14.14 12.91
N ASN A 32 14.09 15.27 13.63
CA ASN A 32 14.68 15.37 14.98
C ASN A 32 13.94 14.54 16.04
N ASP A 33 12.74 14.06 15.73
CA ASP A 33 11.95 13.19 16.62
C ASP A 33 12.33 11.70 16.45
N ASN A 34 13.24 11.36 15.54
CA ASN A 34 13.83 10.02 15.40
C ASN A 34 14.87 9.75 16.50
N CYS A 35 14.45 9.92 17.76
CA CYS A 35 15.30 9.62 18.91
C CYS A 35 15.27 8.11 19.21
N PRO A 36 16.43 7.45 19.42
CA PRO A 36 16.46 6.04 19.75
C PRO A 36 15.64 5.70 21.00
N GLU A 37 15.00 4.53 20.98
CA GLU A 37 14.26 3.95 22.12
C GLU A 37 13.14 4.85 22.70
N THR A 38 12.43 5.59 21.81
CA THR A 38 11.39 6.53 22.21
C THR A 38 9.98 5.93 22.14
N TYR A 39 9.72 5.08 21.12
CA TYR A 39 8.36 4.66 20.79
C TYR A 39 8.10 3.19 21.18
N ASP A 40 6.88 2.92 21.65
CA ASP A 40 6.41 1.56 21.91
C ASP A 40 5.92 0.87 20.62
N LEU A 41 5.49 1.67 19.64
CA LEU A 41 4.99 1.22 18.33
C LEU A 41 5.44 2.22 17.25
N VAL A 42 5.94 1.69 16.16
CA VAL A 42 6.06 2.41 14.86
C VAL A 42 5.08 1.78 13.89
N PHE A 43 4.26 2.60 13.27
CA PHE A 43 3.19 2.15 12.38
C PHE A 43 3.26 2.84 11.03
N TRP A 44 3.41 2.02 9.99
CA TRP A 44 3.33 2.43 8.59
C TRP A 44 2.02 1.93 7.99
N ASP A 45 1.19 2.82 7.48
CA ASP A 45 -0.07 2.48 6.82
C ASP A 45 -0.13 3.18 5.47
N ASN A 46 -0.03 2.41 4.39
CA ASN A 46 0.05 2.89 3.01
C ASN A 46 1.02 4.08 2.83
N SER A 47 2.22 3.97 3.38
CA SER A 47 3.16 5.09 3.42
C SER A 47 4.62 4.68 3.29
N LEU A 48 4.98 3.45 3.65
CA LEU A 48 6.36 2.98 3.54
C LEU A 48 6.80 2.82 2.07
N HIS A 49 5.88 2.44 1.18
CA HIS A 49 6.16 2.35 -0.25
C HIS A 49 6.52 3.69 -0.92
N HIS A 50 6.21 4.82 -0.26
CA HIS A 50 6.65 6.15 -0.70
C HIS A 50 8.07 6.52 -0.25
N MET A 51 8.74 5.68 0.54
CA MET A 51 10.14 5.92 0.92
C MET A 51 11.07 5.54 -0.24
N LEU A 52 11.97 6.46 -0.60
CA LEU A 52 12.96 6.23 -1.67
C LEU A 52 14.03 5.19 -1.28
N ASP A 53 14.22 5.00 0.03
CA ASP A 53 15.06 3.96 0.63
C ASP A 53 14.26 3.30 1.76
N THR A 54 13.52 2.25 1.41
CA THR A 54 12.67 1.53 2.36
C THR A 54 13.51 0.80 3.42
N ARG A 55 14.71 0.31 3.08
CA ARG A 55 15.61 -0.36 4.02
C ARG A 55 16.08 0.60 5.11
N GLU A 56 16.49 1.80 4.76
CA GLU A 56 16.89 2.81 5.73
C GLU A 56 15.70 3.27 6.58
N ALA A 57 14.52 3.46 5.99
CA ALA A 57 13.30 3.78 6.74
C ALA A 57 12.94 2.70 7.78
N ILE A 58 13.06 1.43 7.41
CA ILE A 58 12.82 0.28 8.31
C ILE A 58 13.87 0.25 9.43
N LYS A 59 15.12 0.50 9.11
CA LYS A 59 16.22 0.54 10.08
C LYS A 59 16.02 1.67 11.11
N ILE A 60 15.74 2.89 10.65
CA ILE A 60 15.40 4.02 11.54
C ILE A 60 14.19 3.66 12.40
N SER A 61 13.16 3.05 11.82
CA SER A 61 11.97 2.61 12.56
C SER A 61 12.31 1.67 13.70
N LYS A 62 13.25 0.74 13.51
CA LYS A 62 13.75 -0.14 14.58
C LYS A 62 14.55 0.63 15.63
N GLU A 63 15.41 1.56 15.21
CA GLU A 63 16.25 2.33 16.12
C GLU A 63 15.43 3.14 17.12
N ILE A 64 14.36 3.80 16.64
CA ILE A 64 13.47 4.62 17.47
C ILE A 64 12.52 3.81 18.36
N LEU A 65 12.33 2.52 18.10
CA LEU A 65 11.56 1.64 18.97
C LEU A 65 12.32 1.38 20.27
N LYS A 66 11.58 1.35 21.38
CA LYS A 66 12.06 0.81 22.66
C LYS A 66 12.34 -0.67 22.56
N GLU A 67 13.15 -1.18 23.49
CA GLU A 67 13.28 -2.63 23.69
C GLU A 67 11.89 -3.28 23.85
N LYS A 68 11.63 -4.34 23.06
CA LYS A 68 10.33 -5.00 22.96
C LYS A 68 9.22 -4.17 22.33
N GLY A 69 9.53 -3.02 21.74
CA GLY A 69 8.60 -2.24 20.93
C GLY A 69 8.23 -2.97 19.64
N TYR A 70 7.12 -2.56 19.02
CA TYR A 70 6.59 -3.22 17.84
C TYR A 70 6.69 -2.32 16.61
N PHE A 71 7.11 -2.93 15.51
CA PHE A 71 6.95 -2.40 14.16
C PHE A 71 5.71 -3.03 13.53
N PHE A 72 4.82 -2.21 13.01
CA PHE A 72 3.66 -2.65 12.25
C PHE A 72 3.64 -1.94 10.90
N CYS A 73 3.35 -2.69 9.84
CA CYS A 73 3.23 -2.15 8.49
C CYS A 73 2.04 -2.80 7.77
N ASN A 74 1.20 -1.98 7.16
CA ASN A 74 0.15 -2.37 6.22
C ASN A 74 0.42 -1.61 4.93
N ASP A 75 0.96 -2.27 3.91
CA ASP A 75 1.50 -1.53 2.78
C ASP A 75 1.54 -2.33 1.47
N TYR A 76 1.71 -1.59 0.37
CA TYR A 76 2.06 -2.15 -0.91
C TYR A 76 3.51 -2.66 -0.89
N VAL A 77 3.69 -3.95 -1.13
CA VAL A 77 4.99 -4.66 -1.13
C VAL A 77 5.31 -5.29 -2.48
N GLY A 78 4.56 -4.90 -3.49
CA GLY A 78 4.70 -5.40 -4.86
C GLY A 78 5.86 -4.76 -5.61
N LYS A 79 5.84 -4.93 -6.93
CA LYS A 79 6.90 -4.46 -7.82
C LYS A 79 7.09 -2.95 -7.78
N ASN A 80 8.35 -2.52 -7.75
CA ASN A 80 8.70 -1.11 -7.85
C ASN A 80 8.00 -0.44 -9.03
N ARG A 81 7.47 0.77 -8.81
CA ARG A 81 6.80 1.56 -9.85
C ARG A 81 5.67 0.81 -10.55
N PHE A 82 4.98 -0.08 -9.82
CA PHE A 82 3.89 -0.88 -10.40
C PHE A 82 4.28 -1.62 -11.68
N GLN A 83 5.56 -2.03 -11.78
CA GLN A 83 6.04 -2.82 -12.91
C GLN A 83 5.68 -4.31 -12.72
N TRP A 84 4.37 -4.57 -12.57
CA TRP A 84 3.81 -5.90 -12.31
C TRP A 84 4.34 -6.99 -13.24
N LEU A 85 4.30 -8.24 -12.81
CA LEU A 85 4.74 -9.38 -13.61
C LEU A 85 3.81 -9.59 -14.81
N ASP A 86 4.36 -10.08 -15.89
CA ASP A 86 3.56 -10.39 -17.09
C ASP A 86 2.52 -11.49 -16.81
N SER A 87 2.81 -12.41 -15.88
CA SER A 87 1.85 -13.42 -15.40
C SER A 87 0.68 -12.80 -14.63
N GLU A 88 0.92 -11.79 -13.79
CA GLU A 88 -0.13 -11.05 -13.10
C GLU A 88 -1.01 -10.30 -14.10
N LEU A 89 -0.39 -9.60 -15.05
CA LEU A 89 -1.12 -8.87 -16.10
C LEU A 89 -1.93 -9.81 -17.01
N ALA A 90 -1.41 -11.00 -17.32
CA ALA A 90 -2.14 -12.00 -18.10
C ALA A 90 -3.40 -12.48 -17.35
N LEU A 91 -3.28 -12.75 -16.05
CA LEU A 91 -4.42 -13.12 -15.20
C LEU A 91 -5.46 -11.99 -15.10
N ILE A 92 -5.01 -10.78 -14.77
CA ILE A 92 -5.86 -9.58 -14.66
C ILE A 92 -6.62 -9.35 -15.97
N ASN A 93 -5.93 -9.34 -17.09
CA ASN A 93 -6.54 -9.08 -18.38
C ASN A 93 -7.47 -10.22 -18.82
N GLY A 94 -7.14 -11.47 -18.47
CA GLY A 94 -8.03 -12.61 -18.68
C GLY A 94 -9.35 -12.46 -17.92
N ILE A 95 -9.32 -11.99 -16.68
CA ILE A 95 -10.53 -11.70 -15.90
C ILE A 95 -11.29 -10.54 -16.53
N ARG A 96 -10.66 -9.40 -16.77
CA ARG A 96 -11.29 -8.18 -17.30
C ARG A 96 -11.98 -8.40 -18.65
N LEU A 97 -11.44 -9.25 -19.51
CA LEU A 97 -12.07 -9.62 -20.78
C LEU A 97 -13.43 -10.30 -20.61
N ASN A 98 -13.65 -10.99 -19.50
CA ASN A 98 -14.88 -11.72 -19.20
C ASN A 98 -15.86 -10.93 -18.33
N LEU A 99 -15.49 -9.76 -17.82
CA LEU A 99 -16.40 -8.89 -17.05
C LEU A 99 -17.41 -8.18 -17.97
N PRO A 100 -18.62 -7.87 -17.44
CA PRO A 100 -19.67 -7.13 -18.17
C PRO A 100 -19.18 -5.79 -18.70
N GLU A 101 -19.66 -5.38 -19.89
CA GLU A 101 -19.21 -4.14 -20.55
C GLU A 101 -19.60 -2.88 -19.78
N GLU A 102 -20.73 -2.92 -19.10
CA GLU A 102 -21.23 -1.83 -18.27
C GLU A 102 -20.29 -1.40 -17.14
N LEU A 103 -19.40 -2.28 -16.69
CA LEU A 103 -18.41 -1.94 -15.67
C LEU A 103 -17.30 -1.02 -16.20
N PHE A 104 -17.12 -0.95 -17.51
CA PHE A 104 -16.06 -0.16 -18.16
C PHE A 104 -16.55 1.19 -18.67
N VAL A 105 -17.63 1.72 -18.08
CA VAL A 105 -18.20 3.00 -18.45
C VAL A 105 -18.20 3.93 -17.24
N VAL A 106 -17.63 5.14 -17.38
CA VAL A 106 -17.75 6.22 -16.41
C VAL A 106 -18.91 7.12 -16.79
N GLU A 107 -19.59 7.68 -15.80
CA GLU A 107 -20.63 8.67 -15.99
C GLU A 107 -20.15 9.81 -16.91
N GLY A 108 -20.88 10.10 -18.00
CA GLY A 108 -20.46 11.03 -19.05
C GLY A 108 -19.83 10.39 -20.30
N MET A 109 -19.97 9.08 -20.49
CA MET A 109 -19.56 8.33 -21.69
C MET A 109 -18.05 8.13 -21.91
N ARG A 110 -17.21 8.32 -20.89
CA ARG A 110 -15.81 7.92 -20.99
C ARG A 110 -15.71 6.40 -20.79
N LYS A 111 -15.20 5.69 -21.79
CA LYS A 111 -14.87 4.27 -21.65
C LYS A 111 -13.57 4.10 -20.87
N ILE A 112 -13.57 3.18 -19.91
CA ILE A 112 -12.36 2.69 -19.24
C ILE A 112 -11.74 1.62 -20.14
N ASP A 113 -10.42 1.59 -20.26
CA ASP A 113 -9.74 0.55 -21.00
C ASP A 113 -9.94 -0.81 -20.32
N ARG A 114 -10.27 -1.82 -21.11
CA ARG A 114 -10.35 -3.19 -20.58
C ARG A 114 -8.99 -3.75 -20.19
N PHE A 115 -7.93 -3.30 -20.83
CA PHE A 115 -6.60 -3.81 -20.59
C PHE A 115 -5.85 -2.96 -19.58
N VAL A 116 -5.29 -3.65 -18.59
CA VAL A 116 -4.31 -3.10 -17.66
C VAL A 116 -2.92 -3.40 -18.21
N GLY A 117 -2.09 -2.38 -18.27
CA GLY A 117 -0.69 -2.47 -18.65
C GLY A 117 0.21 -1.90 -17.55
N LYS A 118 1.51 -2.13 -17.67
CA LYS A 118 2.49 -1.46 -16.80
C LYS A 118 2.41 0.04 -17.03
N PRO A 119 2.35 0.86 -15.97
CA PRO A 119 2.40 2.30 -16.13
C PRO A 119 3.76 2.73 -16.73
N SER A 120 3.76 3.83 -17.46
CA SER A 120 5.00 4.43 -17.96
C SER A 120 5.84 4.93 -16.78
N LEU A 121 7.09 4.46 -16.71
CA LEU A 121 8.04 4.91 -15.68
C LEU A 121 8.25 6.43 -15.70
N GLU A 122 8.34 7.01 -16.89
CA GLU A 122 8.51 8.46 -17.07
C GLU A 122 7.31 9.22 -16.47
N ASN A 123 6.09 8.76 -16.73
CA ASN A 123 4.89 9.38 -16.18
C ASN A 123 4.84 9.24 -14.66
N MET A 124 5.10 8.06 -14.11
CA MET A 124 5.11 7.84 -12.67
C MET A 124 6.12 8.74 -11.97
N ILE A 125 7.37 8.80 -12.46
CA ILE A 125 8.41 9.64 -11.86
C ILE A 125 8.07 11.12 -11.96
N ARG A 126 7.41 11.56 -13.05
CA ARG A 126 6.98 12.94 -13.22
C ARG A 126 5.82 13.31 -12.31
N ASP A 127 4.83 12.42 -12.18
CA ASP A 127 3.56 12.71 -11.52
C ASP A 127 3.65 12.46 -10.00
N ASP A 128 4.28 11.37 -9.58
CA ASP A 128 4.65 11.08 -8.20
C ASP A 128 6.00 10.34 -8.13
N PRO A 129 7.10 11.05 -7.90
CA PRO A 129 8.42 10.43 -7.84
C PRO A 129 8.62 9.49 -6.65
N SER A 130 7.72 9.49 -5.66
CA SER A 130 7.80 8.61 -4.49
C SER A 130 6.97 7.33 -4.65
N GLU A 131 5.97 7.30 -5.54
CA GLU A 131 5.01 6.21 -5.68
C GLU A 131 5.69 4.86 -5.98
N ALA A 132 5.61 3.93 -5.05
CA ALA A 132 6.19 2.60 -5.12
C ALA A 132 7.66 2.60 -5.58
N ALA A 133 8.46 3.57 -5.09
CA ALA A 133 9.82 3.79 -5.58
C ALA A 133 10.76 2.62 -5.26
N ASP A 134 10.59 2.01 -4.09
CA ASP A 134 11.45 0.97 -3.53
C ASP A 134 10.66 -0.14 -2.80
N SER A 135 9.40 -0.35 -3.18
CA SER A 135 8.47 -1.27 -2.51
C SER A 135 8.92 -2.74 -2.50
N GLU A 136 9.64 -3.20 -3.52
CA GLU A 136 10.20 -4.57 -3.57
C GLU A 136 11.20 -4.85 -2.44
N ASN A 137 11.80 -3.82 -1.85
CA ASN A 137 12.76 -3.95 -0.77
C ASN A 137 12.12 -3.94 0.63
N ILE A 138 10.82 -3.72 0.76
CA ILE A 138 10.14 -3.71 2.06
C ILE A 138 10.26 -5.06 2.76
N ILE A 139 9.80 -6.14 2.14
CA ILE A 139 9.86 -7.49 2.75
C ILE A 139 11.30 -7.91 3.05
N PRO A 140 12.25 -7.84 2.10
CA PRO A 140 13.66 -8.14 2.39
C PRO A 140 14.24 -7.28 3.51
N GLY A 141 13.99 -5.96 3.51
CA GLY A 141 14.48 -5.03 4.52
C GLY A 141 13.96 -5.34 5.92
N ILE A 142 12.72 -5.81 6.04
CA ILE A 142 12.14 -6.22 7.32
C ILE A 142 12.80 -7.49 7.84
N TYR A 143 13.01 -8.51 7.00
CA TYR A 143 13.75 -9.71 7.42
C TYR A 143 15.19 -9.39 7.83
N GLU A 144 15.89 -8.55 7.07
CA GLU A 144 17.26 -8.13 7.40
C GLU A 144 17.33 -7.38 8.73
N THR A 145 16.33 -6.55 9.01
CA THR A 145 16.31 -5.68 10.19
C THR A 145 15.79 -6.38 11.44
N PHE A 146 14.71 -7.13 11.35
CA PHE A 146 14.02 -7.72 12.50
C PHE A 146 14.20 -9.23 12.64
N GLY A 147 14.68 -9.92 11.61
CA GLY A 147 14.97 -11.35 11.60
C GLY A 147 13.74 -12.22 11.37
N SER A 148 12.78 -12.23 12.28
CA SER A 148 11.63 -13.14 12.23
C SER A 148 10.29 -12.40 12.34
N PRO A 149 9.90 -11.61 11.32
CA PRO A 149 8.61 -10.95 11.31
C PRO A 149 7.46 -11.94 11.09
N VAL A 150 6.26 -11.57 11.52
CA VAL A 150 5.02 -12.18 11.07
C VAL A 150 4.56 -11.39 9.84
N ILE A 151 4.36 -12.08 8.72
CA ILE A 151 3.90 -11.47 7.46
C ILE A 151 2.63 -12.19 7.04
N ILE A 152 1.58 -11.43 6.78
CA ILE A 152 0.29 -11.90 6.27
C ILE A 152 0.07 -11.20 4.94
N ASN A 153 0.15 -11.96 3.85
CA ASN A 153 -0.19 -11.46 2.53
C ASN A 153 -1.69 -11.17 2.45
N THR A 154 -2.06 -10.05 1.86
CA THR A 154 -3.45 -9.57 1.82
C THR A 154 -3.97 -9.36 0.39
N GLY A 155 -3.33 -9.99 -0.60
CA GLY A 155 -3.78 -9.96 -1.98
C GLY A 155 -3.43 -8.68 -2.71
N GLY A 156 -4.40 -8.14 -3.44
CA GLY A 156 -4.30 -6.88 -4.17
C GLY A 156 -4.13 -7.04 -5.68
N VAL A 157 -3.83 -8.22 -6.20
CA VAL A 157 -3.73 -8.43 -7.65
C VAL A 157 -5.10 -8.21 -8.30
N ILE A 158 -6.15 -8.75 -7.72
CA ILE A 158 -7.51 -8.54 -8.22
C ILE A 158 -8.11 -7.26 -7.65
N TYR A 159 -8.16 -7.11 -6.33
CA TYR A 159 -8.78 -5.95 -5.70
C TYR A 159 -8.15 -4.62 -6.16
N HIS A 160 -6.84 -4.48 -6.06
CA HIS A 160 -6.16 -3.23 -6.36
C HIS A 160 -5.91 -3.05 -7.87
N THR A 161 -5.33 -4.05 -8.55
CA THR A 161 -4.88 -3.85 -9.94
C THR A 161 -5.98 -4.17 -10.95
N CYS A 162 -6.75 -5.26 -10.75
CA CYS A 162 -7.78 -5.64 -11.70
C CYS A 162 -9.03 -4.76 -11.61
N LEU A 163 -9.44 -4.36 -10.39
CA LEU A 163 -10.71 -3.69 -10.16
C LEU A 163 -10.61 -2.19 -9.92
N ASN A 164 -9.44 -1.63 -9.62
CA ASN A 164 -9.24 -0.26 -9.12
C ASN A 164 -10.08 0.79 -9.85
N ASP A 165 -10.02 0.83 -11.17
CA ASP A 165 -10.70 1.84 -12.01
C ASP A 165 -12.18 1.53 -12.28
N ILE A 166 -12.62 0.30 -12.06
CA ILE A 166 -13.99 -0.17 -12.29
C ILE A 166 -14.74 -0.52 -11.00
N LEU A 167 -14.08 -0.55 -9.86
CA LEU A 167 -14.67 -1.00 -8.60
C LEU A 167 -15.94 -0.22 -8.23
N GLN A 168 -15.95 1.09 -8.48
CA GLN A 168 -17.11 1.96 -8.24
C GLN A 168 -18.37 1.56 -9.03
N ASN A 169 -18.21 0.81 -10.12
CA ASN A 169 -19.29 0.33 -10.97
C ASN A 169 -19.79 -1.06 -10.54
N ILE A 170 -19.17 -1.69 -9.55
CA ILE A 170 -19.55 -2.99 -9.03
C ILE A 170 -20.37 -2.78 -7.75
N PRO A 171 -21.58 -3.34 -7.63
CA PRO A 171 -22.36 -3.22 -6.40
C PRO A 171 -21.63 -3.83 -5.20
N GLU A 172 -21.53 -3.11 -4.07
CA GLU A 172 -20.78 -3.48 -2.85
C GLU A 172 -21.22 -4.82 -2.33
N ARG A 173 -22.12 -5.50 -2.49
CA ARG A 173 -22.52 -6.81 -1.94
C ARG A 173 -22.99 -7.74 -3.05
N SER A 174 -22.38 -7.65 -4.22
CA SER A 174 -22.72 -8.52 -5.33
C SER A 174 -21.96 -9.83 -5.26
N GLU A 175 -22.59 -10.92 -5.70
CA GLU A 175 -21.95 -12.23 -5.83
C GLU A 175 -20.69 -12.17 -6.73
N MET A 176 -20.70 -11.28 -7.71
CA MET A 176 -19.55 -11.06 -8.60
C MET A 176 -18.36 -10.48 -7.83
N LEU A 177 -18.57 -9.47 -6.97
CA LEU A 177 -17.49 -8.90 -6.16
C LEU A 177 -16.95 -9.94 -5.18
N GLU A 178 -17.83 -10.66 -4.49
CA GLU A 178 -17.44 -11.74 -3.59
C GLU A 178 -16.63 -12.82 -4.30
N TYR A 179 -17.06 -13.23 -5.50
CA TYR A 179 -16.32 -14.19 -6.31
C TYR A 179 -14.91 -13.68 -6.71
N LEU A 180 -14.80 -12.41 -7.11
CA LEU A 180 -13.53 -11.81 -7.51
C LEU A 180 -12.57 -11.66 -6.30
N LEU A 181 -13.08 -11.30 -5.13
CA LEU A 181 -12.29 -11.23 -3.91
C LEU A 181 -11.82 -12.62 -3.45
N ASN A 182 -12.66 -13.65 -3.59
CA ASN A 182 -12.25 -15.04 -3.32
C ASN A 182 -11.14 -15.51 -4.29
N ILE A 183 -11.15 -15.05 -5.54
CA ILE A 183 -10.02 -15.31 -6.46
C ILE A 183 -8.74 -14.62 -5.95
N ASP A 184 -8.84 -13.37 -5.46
CA ASP A 184 -7.69 -12.65 -4.91
C ASP A 184 -7.08 -13.39 -3.71
N ASP A 185 -7.91 -13.89 -2.82
CA ASP A 185 -7.49 -14.70 -1.67
C ASP A 185 -6.81 -16.00 -2.12
N GLU A 186 -7.41 -16.74 -3.05
CA GLU A 186 -6.88 -18.00 -3.56
C GLU A 186 -5.50 -17.83 -4.24
N ILE A 187 -5.36 -16.81 -5.09
CA ILE A 187 -4.07 -16.58 -5.76
C ILE A 187 -3.02 -16.03 -4.80
N THR A 188 -3.43 -15.36 -3.72
CA THR A 188 -2.53 -14.88 -2.66
C THR A 188 -1.83 -16.06 -1.98
N ASP A 189 -2.53 -17.14 -1.70
CA ASP A 189 -1.97 -18.38 -1.16
C ASP A 189 -0.95 -19.04 -2.11
N HIS A 190 -1.01 -18.71 -3.42
CA HIS A 190 -0.06 -19.15 -4.43
C HIS A 190 1.07 -18.14 -4.72
N GLY A 191 1.20 -17.10 -3.89
CA GLY A 191 2.28 -16.11 -3.94
C GLY A 191 2.01 -14.90 -4.85
N TYR A 192 0.79 -14.75 -5.36
CA TYR A 192 0.37 -13.54 -6.08
C TYR A 192 -0.19 -12.53 -5.09
N THR A 193 0.68 -11.69 -4.54
CA THR A 193 0.28 -10.64 -3.59
C THR A 193 1.00 -9.33 -3.89
N GLN A 194 0.32 -8.24 -3.63
CA GLN A 194 0.84 -6.89 -3.77
C GLN A 194 0.80 -6.12 -2.45
N TYR A 195 0.05 -6.61 -1.47
CA TYR A 195 -0.07 -6.01 -0.14
C TYR A 195 0.21 -7.02 0.96
N ALA A 196 0.69 -6.52 2.08
CA ALA A 196 0.91 -7.34 3.27
C ALA A 196 0.69 -6.56 4.56
N PHE A 197 0.18 -7.26 5.57
CA PHE A 197 0.33 -6.88 6.98
C PHE A 197 1.61 -7.48 7.54
N ILE A 198 2.40 -6.67 8.21
CA ILE A 198 3.70 -7.06 8.74
C ILE A 198 3.77 -6.62 10.20
N LEU A 199 4.12 -7.55 11.08
CA LEU A 199 4.37 -7.30 12.49
C LEU A 199 5.75 -7.82 12.85
N ALA A 200 6.58 -6.98 13.46
CA ALA A 200 7.89 -7.36 13.98
C ALA A 200 8.12 -6.75 15.35
N GLN A 201 8.97 -7.36 16.15
CA GLN A 201 9.37 -6.87 17.48
C GLN A 201 10.87 -6.57 17.50
N LYS A 202 11.24 -5.44 18.12
CA LYS A 202 12.66 -5.12 18.39
C LYS A 202 13.25 -6.01 19.46
#